data_d515b05b8bacfba7148f34c7189c5418
#
_entry.id   d515b05b8bacfba7148f34c7189c5418
#
_cell.length_a   1.000
_cell.length_b   1.000
_cell.length_c   1.000
_cell.angle_alpha   90.00
_cell.angle_beta   90.00
_cell.angle_gamma   90.00
#
_symmetry.space_group_name_H-M   'P 1'
#
loop_
_entity.id
_entity.type
_entity.pdbx_description
1 polymer ?
#
loop_
_entity_poly.entity_id
_entity_poly.type
_entity_poly.pdbx_seq_one_letter_code
_entity_poly.pdbx_strand_id
1 'polypeptide(L)'
;MVVASHVFPGAPGATEVPRGTADAAVEAPGGPVQRPPATVAQLVGRTLAELGVGHVFGVVGSGNFEVTNALRLAGVPYTAARHEGGAATMADAYSRMSGRVGVVSTHQGCGLSNAVTGIGEAAKSRTPLIVLTADTQGSAVRSNFKIDQDALARSVGAVSERIHSPATAVADTLRAFRTARNERRTVVLNLPLDVQSAPAPAATQTAAARTAAVADPQPVRPAAASVRRLAHLINAAERPVFVAGRGARNARAELLSLAAHAGALVATSAVANGLFHDEEFALGISGGFSSPLCAELIQGADLIVGWGCALNMWTMRHGHLISAGTAVVQVDVEDAALGANRPVDLGVVGDSALTAADVLAELRTLQPAPAERYRTAQNGAAIAARSRWNDVETPDLSGGGRIDPRVLSRELDTILPAERIVSIDSGNFMGYPSTYLKVPDEFGFCFTQAFQSIGLGLYTAIGAALARPDRLPVLGAGDGGFLMGISELETAVRLELPLVCIIYNDAGYGAEVHHFGAGAESQGGPAVDPDGGPAVDLGTVTFPDTDIAAIARGFGADAVTVRSVGDLAAVRTWLQGTPNRPLVIDAKIASDGGAWWLAEAFKGH
;
A
#
# COMPACT_ATOMS: atom_id res chain seq x y z
N MET A 1 7.58 -21.18 -58.88
CA MET A 1 6.53 -20.18 -58.55
C MET A 1 7.20 -19.10 -57.74
N VAL A 2 7.43 -17.93 -58.36
CA VAL A 2 8.31 -16.85 -57.90
C VAL A 2 7.58 -16.00 -56.90
N VAL A 3 8.15 -15.80 -55.70
CA VAL A 3 7.65 -14.83 -54.72
C VAL A 3 8.46 -13.55 -54.90
N ALA A 4 7.78 -12.48 -55.27
CA ALA A 4 8.39 -11.18 -55.48
C ALA A 4 8.59 -10.45 -54.12
N SER A 5 9.84 -10.03 -53.88
CA SER A 5 10.24 -9.16 -52.80
C SER A 5 9.92 -7.72 -53.15
N HIS A 6 9.06 -7.06 -52.32
CA HIS A 6 8.87 -5.62 -52.38
C HIS A 6 9.89 -4.90 -51.51
N VAL A 7 10.76 -4.14 -52.16
CA VAL A 7 11.69 -3.19 -51.54
C VAL A 7 10.95 -1.86 -51.30
N PHE A 8 10.92 -1.34 -50.07
CA PHE A 8 10.46 0.01 -49.77
C PHE A 8 11.60 1.01 -49.95
N PRO A 9 11.35 2.19 -50.54
CA PRO A 9 12.35 3.22 -50.71
C PRO A 9 12.62 3.98 -49.41
N GLY A 10 13.89 4.38 -49.23
CA GLY A 10 14.44 5.02 -48.06
C GLY A 10 13.83 6.36 -47.71
N ALA A 11 13.76 6.66 -46.41
CA ALA A 11 13.35 7.91 -45.83
C ALA A 11 14.42 9.01 -46.03
N PRO A 12 14.04 10.26 -46.27
CA PRO A 12 14.97 11.39 -46.34
C PRO A 12 15.39 11.87 -44.94
N GLY A 13 16.62 12.40 -44.91
CA GLY A 13 17.45 12.73 -43.77
C GLY A 13 16.80 13.49 -42.60
N ALA A 14 17.25 13.13 -41.42
CA ALA A 14 17.00 13.83 -40.17
C ALA A 14 17.69 15.20 -40.19
N THR A 15 16.89 16.26 -40.07
CA THR A 15 17.37 17.58 -39.74
C THR A 15 17.59 17.71 -38.24
N GLU A 16 18.83 18.00 -37.84
CA GLU A 16 19.19 18.32 -36.46
C GLU A 16 18.39 19.53 -35.95
N VAL A 17 17.72 19.36 -34.81
CA VAL A 17 17.12 20.44 -34.04
C VAL A 17 18.22 21.04 -33.13
N PRO A 18 18.50 22.33 -33.13
CA PRO A 18 19.55 22.94 -32.30
C PRO A 18 19.16 22.83 -30.81
N ARG A 19 20.08 22.36 -29.97
CA ARG A 19 19.99 22.47 -28.51
C ARG A 19 20.19 23.93 -28.12
N GLY A 20 19.11 24.56 -27.63
CA GLY A 20 19.19 25.89 -27.05
C GLY A 20 19.89 25.84 -25.69
N THR A 21 20.91 26.68 -25.55
CA THR A 21 21.64 26.95 -24.31
C THR A 21 20.70 27.53 -23.25
N ALA A 22 20.69 26.93 -22.06
CA ALA A 22 20.12 27.56 -20.87
C ALA A 22 21.05 28.67 -20.40
N ASP A 23 20.53 29.91 -20.33
CA ASP A 23 20.81 30.88 -19.28
C ASP A 23 20.10 32.20 -19.63
N ALA A 24 18.97 32.46 -19.00
CA ALA A 24 18.49 33.80 -18.65
C ALA A 24 17.42 33.62 -17.56
N ALA A 25 17.76 34.02 -16.34
CA ALA A 25 16.77 34.22 -15.29
C ALA A 25 15.77 35.28 -15.72
N VAL A 26 14.59 34.83 -16.14
CA VAL A 26 13.44 35.72 -16.38
C VAL A 26 12.71 35.86 -15.06
N GLU A 27 12.66 37.08 -14.53
CA GLU A 27 11.79 37.46 -13.42
C GLU A 27 10.37 36.95 -13.68
N ALA A 28 9.80 36.24 -12.69
CA ALA A 28 8.47 35.65 -12.78
C ALA A 28 7.43 36.79 -12.92
N PRO A 29 6.69 36.88 -14.05
CA PRO A 29 5.53 37.77 -14.13
C PRO A 29 4.49 37.24 -13.13
N GLY A 30 3.75 38.13 -12.50
CA GLY A 30 2.66 37.85 -11.58
C GLY A 30 1.81 36.67 -12.07
N GLY A 31 1.51 35.72 -11.18
CA GLY A 31 0.91 34.43 -11.53
C GLY A 31 -0.27 34.57 -12.51
N PRO A 32 -0.47 33.61 -13.40
CA PRO A 32 -1.45 33.75 -14.48
C PRO A 32 -2.83 34.05 -13.89
N VAL A 33 -3.43 35.16 -14.31
CA VAL A 33 -4.82 35.50 -13.99
C VAL A 33 -5.67 34.34 -14.53
N GLN A 34 -6.09 33.43 -13.64
CA GLN A 34 -6.87 32.29 -14.04
C GLN A 34 -8.24 32.75 -14.56
N ARG A 35 -8.48 32.55 -15.85
CA ARG A 35 -9.81 32.81 -16.42
C ARG A 35 -10.86 31.93 -15.71
N PRO A 36 -12.11 32.41 -15.57
CA PRO A 36 -13.20 31.55 -15.07
C PRO A 36 -13.31 30.26 -15.88
N PRO A 37 -13.69 29.13 -15.26
CA PRO A 37 -13.87 27.87 -16.00
C PRO A 37 -14.96 28.07 -17.06
N ALA A 38 -14.68 27.63 -18.30
CA ALA A 38 -15.64 27.72 -19.39
C ALA A 38 -16.60 26.53 -19.40
N THR A 39 -16.15 25.35 -18.92
CA THR A 39 -16.93 24.10 -18.90
C THR A 39 -17.01 23.52 -17.49
N VAL A 40 -17.98 22.60 -17.30
CA VAL A 40 -18.13 21.85 -16.04
C VAL A 40 -16.88 21.02 -15.75
N ALA A 41 -16.24 20.39 -16.75
CA ALA A 41 -15.00 19.66 -16.57
C ALA A 41 -13.91 20.55 -15.94
N GLN A 42 -13.76 21.77 -16.44
CA GLN A 42 -12.80 22.75 -15.89
C GLN A 42 -13.18 23.19 -14.47
N LEU A 43 -14.49 23.34 -14.20
CA LEU A 43 -14.97 23.71 -12.87
C LEU A 43 -14.70 22.59 -11.84
N VAL A 44 -14.99 21.33 -12.18
CA VAL A 44 -14.72 20.16 -11.32
C VAL A 44 -13.23 20.01 -11.04
N GLY A 45 -12.38 20.07 -12.10
CA GLY A 45 -10.93 19.96 -11.94
C GLY A 45 -10.36 21.07 -11.04
N ARG A 46 -10.77 22.32 -11.25
CA ARG A 46 -10.36 23.44 -10.39
C ARG A 46 -10.86 23.27 -8.95
N THR A 47 -12.11 22.85 -8.76
CA THR A 47 -12.67 22.64 -7.41
C THR A 47 -11.88 21.56 -6.65
N LEU A 48 -11.53 20.45 -7.27
CA LEU A 48 -10.69 19.41 -6.63
C LEU A 48 -9.29 19.95 -6.30
N ALA A 49 -8.68 20.74 -7.17
CA ALA A 49 -7.39 21.39 -6.91
C ALA A 49 -7.46 22.34 -5.70
N GLU A 50 -8.49 23.18 -5.63
CA GLU A 50 -8.73 24.11 -4.50
C GLU A 50 -8.99 23.37 -3.18
N LEU A 51 -9.58 22.18 -3.24
CA LEU A 51 -9.78 21.30 -2.07
C LEU A 51 -8.49 20.60 -1.61
N GLY A 52 -7.39 20.74 -2.36
CA GLY A 52 -6.08 20.26 -1.95
C GLY A 52 -5.82 18.79 -2.26
N VAL A 53 -6.41 18.22 -3.33
CA VAL A 53 -5.99 16.91 -3.83
C VAL A 53 -4.48 16.89 -4.07
N GLY A 54 -3.82 15.78 -3.76
CA GLY A 54 -2.36 15.75 -3.69
C GLY A 54 -1.69 15.49 -5.03
N HIS A 55 -2.18 14.51 -5.78
CA HIS A 55 -1.59 14.05 -7.04
C HIS A 55 -2.65 13.37 -7.88
N VAL A 56 -2.54 13.46 -9.19
CA VAL A 56 -3.41 12.78 -10.16
C VAL A 56 -2.61 11.73 -10.91
N PHE A 57 -3.14 10.53 -10.98
CA PHE A 57 -2.62 9.41 -11.77
C PHE A 57 -3.66 9.01 -12.83
N GLY A 58 -3.24 8.55 -13.98
CA GLY A 58 -4.24 8.12 -14.95
C GLY A 58 -3.69 7.74 -16.32
N VAL A 59 -4.59 7.17 -17.11
CA VAL A 59 -4.46 7.02 -18.55
C VAL A 59 -5.48 7.93 -19.20
N VAL A 60 -5.01 8.87 -20.00
CA VAL A 60 -5.87 9.90 -20.58
C VAL A 60 -6.40 9.45 -21.95
N GLY A 61 -7.70 9.44 -22.07
CA GLY A 61 -8.43 9.35 -23.33
C GLY A 61 -9.29 10.58 -23.56
N SER A 62 -10.06 10.61 -24.63
CA SER A 62 -10.90 11.77 -25.01
C SER A 62 -11.91 12.14 -23.92
N GLY A 63 -12.43 11.16 -23.18
CA GLY A 63 -13.48 11.41 -22.18
C GLY A 63 -13.01 12.11 -20.91
N ASN A 64 -11.76 11.91 -20.48
CA ASN A 64 -11.22 12.49 -19.26
C ASN A 64 -10.11 13.53 -19.50
N PHE A 65 -9.81 13.86 -20.75
CA PHE A 65 -8.75 14.80 -21.08
C PHE A 65 -8.97 16.18 -20.44
N GLU A 66 -10.15 16.75 -20.62
CA GLU A 66 -10.42 18.14 -20.23
C GLU A 66 -10.35 18.36 -18.73
N VAL A 67 -10.94 17.46 -17.94
CA VAL A 67 -10.92 17.53 -16.47
C VAL A 67 -9.51 17.27 -15.92
N THR A 68 -8.76 16.33 -16.51
CA THR A 68 -7.36 16.07 -16.12
C THR A 68 -6.46 17.26 -16.43
N ASN A 69 -6.64 17.87 -17.61
CA ASN A 69 -5.90 19.08 -17.98
C ASN A 69 -6.23 20.27 -17.06
N ALA A 70 -7.50 20.39 -16.65
CA ALA A 70 -7.91 21.43 -15.70
C ALA A 70 -7.22 21.28 -14.33
N LEU A 71 -7.08 20.05 -13.82
CA LEU A 71 -6.32 19.76 -12.59
C LEU A 71 -4.85 20.18 -12.73
N ARG A 72 -4.21 19.80 -13.86
CA ARG A 72 -2.82 20.17 -14.14
C ARG A 72 -2.62 21.69 -14.22
N LEU A 73 -3.49 22.39 -14.95
CA LEU A 73 -3.44 23.85 -15.07
C LEU A 73 -3.69 24.55 -13.73
N ALA A 74 -4.39 23.90 -12.81
CA ALA A 74 -4.56 24.36 -11.44
C ALA A 74 -3.38 24.02 -10.51
N GLY A 75 -2.30 23.42 -11.04
CA GLY A 75 -1.06 23.14 -10.29
C GLY A 75 -1.01 21.77 -9.62
N VAL A 76 -1.98 20.88 -9.84
CA VAL A 76 -1.92 19.52 -9.29
C VAL A 76 -0.96 18.67 -10.13
N PRO A 77 0.05 18.02 -9.52
CA PRO A 77 0.95 17.11 -10.23
C PRO A 77 0.18 15.97 -10.88
N TYR A 78 0.62 15.54 -12.07
CA TYR A 78 0.02 14.45 -12.82
C TYR A 78 1.07 13.45 -13.27
N THR A 79 0.81 12.18 -13.02
CA THR A 79 1.59 11.04 -13.54
C THR A 79 0.77 10.25 -14.56
N ALA A 80 1.23 10.25 -15.80
CA ALA A 80 0.69 9.35 -16.83
C ALA A 80 1.17 7.93 -16.54
N ALA A 81 0.23 7.02 -16.28
CA ALA A 81 0.47 5.60 -16.15
C ALA A 81 0.39 4.90 -17.51
N ARG A 82 0.82 3.65 -17.58
CA ARG A 82 0.70 2.79 -18.75
C ARG A 82 -0.57 1.91 -18.72
N HIS A 83 -1.13 1.74 -17.50
CA HIS A 83 -2.35 0.98 -17.28
C HIS A 83 -3.17 1.60 -16.14
N GLU A 84 -4.50 1.62 -16.26
CA GLU A 84 -5.37 2.24 -15.26
C GLU A 84 -5.34 1.51 -13.90
N GLY A 85 -5.12 0.20 -13.90
CA GLY A 85 -4.86 -0.57 -12.67
C GLY A 85 -3.63 -0.09 -11.93
N GLY A 86 -2.56 0.22 -12.69
CA GLY A 86 -1.35 0.87 -12.16
C GLY A 86 -1.65 2.25 -11.59
N ALA A 87 -2.38 3.07 -12.34
CA ALA A 87 -2.78 4.42 -11.89
C ALA A 87 -3.58 4.38 -10.58
N ALA A 88 -4.53 3.45 -10.45
CA ALA A 88 -5.35 3.31 -9.25
C ALA A 88 -4.52 2.88 -8.04
N THR A 89 -3.60 1.94 -8.21
CA THR A 89 -2.72 1.48 -7.13
C THR A 89 -1.68 2.52 -6.74
N MET A 90 -1.10 3.26 -7.70
CA MET A 90 -0.20 4.40 -7.41
C MET A 90 -0.92 5.46 -6.58
N ALA A 91 -2.16 5.80 -6.95
CA ALA A 91 -2.97 6.79 -6.22
C ALA A 91 -3.32 6.33 -4.82
N ASP A 92 -3.63 5.04 -4.63
CA ASP A 92 -3.86 4.41 -3.34
C ASP A 92 -2.61 4.51 -2.44
N ALA A 93 -1.45 4.05 -2.93
CA ALA A 93 -0.19 4.12 -2.22
C ALA A 93 0.20 5.58 -1.87
N TYR A 94 0.05 6.50 -2.84
CA TYR A 94 0.28 7.91 -2.62
C TYR A 94 -0.59 8.47 -1.48
N SER A 95 -1.89 8.18 -1.50
CA SER A 95 -2.81 8.65 -0.45
C SER A 95 -2.44 8.10 0.93
N ARG A 96 -2.09 6.81 1.02
CA ARG A 96 -1.66 6.17 2.28
C ARG A 96 -0.41 6.79 2.88
N MET A 97 0.55 7.18 2.03
CA MET A 97 1.88 7.62 2.50
C MET A 97 2.00 9.14 2.62
N SER A 98 1.18 9.91 1.88
CA SER A 98 1.14 11.37 1.97
C SER A 98 0.09 11.91 2.93
N GLY A 99 -0.94 11.12 3.28
CA GLY A 99 -2.12 11.56 4.04
C GLY A 99 -3.06 12.49 3.24
N ARG A 100 -2.80 12.72 1.94
CA ARG A 100 -3.61 13.57 1.05
C ARG A 100 -4.52 12.73 0.18
N VAL A 101 -5.65 13.29 -0.25
CA VAL A 101 -6.54 12.61 -1.21
C VAL A 101 -5.84 12.52 -2.56
N GLY A 102 -5.60 11.27 -3.02
CA GLY A 102 -5.14 10.97 -4.37
C GLY A 102 -6.29 10.99 -5.36
N VAL A 103 -5.99 11.22 -6.64
CA VAL A 103 -6.98 11.17 -7.73
C VAL A 103 -6.53 10.21 -8.81
N VAL A 104 -7.43 9.34 -9.25
CA VAL A 104 -7.30 8.53 -10.47
C VAL A 104 -8.16 9.16 -11.55
N SER A 105 -7.61 9.40 -12.73
CA SER A 105 -8.40 9.87 -13.87
C SER A 105 -8.49 8.77 -14.92
N THR A 106 -9.72 8.36 -15.27
CA THR A 106 -9.95 7.29 -16.25
C THR A 106 -10.94 7.69 -17.32
N HIS A 107 -10.79 7.09 -18.50
CA HIS A 107 -11.79 7.11 -19.55
C HIS A 107 -13.04 6.31 -19.12
N GLN A 108 -14.20 6.62 -19.70
CA GLN A 108 -15.45 5.87 -19.45
C GLN A 108 -15.34 4.41 -19.91
N GLY A 109 -16.08 3.54 -19.25
CA GLY A 109 -16.19 2.13 -19.57
C GLY A 109 -14.88 1.38 -19.39
N CYS A 110 -14.15 1.16 -20.48
CA CYS A 110 -12.93 0.35 -20.48
C CYS A 110 -11.84 0.88 -19.53
N GLY A 111 -11.65 2.20 -19.43
CA GLY A 111 -10.67 2.77 -18.52
C GLY A 111 -11.03 2.52 -17.05
N LEU A 112 -12.30 2.66 -16.68
CA LEU A 112 -12.75 2.34 -15.34
C LEU A 112 -12.64 0.83 -15.05
N SER A 113 -13.03 -0.03 -15.99
CA SER A 113 -12.95 -1.49 -15.79
C SER A 113 -11.52 -1.99 -15.64
N ASN A 114 -10.55 -1.39 -16.32
CA ASN A 114 -9.13 -1.70 -16.13
C ASN A 114 -8.61 -1.31 -14.72
N ALA A 115 -9.23 -0.33 -14.07
CA ALA A 115 -8.81 0.16 -12.75
C ALA A 115 -9.38 -0.67 -11.58
N VAL A 116 -10.29 -1.62 -11.83
CA VAL A 116 -11.12 -2.26 -10.80
C VAL A 116 -10.32 -2.89 -9.67
N THR A 117 -9.24 -3.62 -9.98
CA THR A 117 -8.41 -4.26 -8.94
C THR A 117 -7.79 -3.22 -7.99
N GLY A 118 -7.21 -2.15 -8.52
CA GLY A 118 -6.64 -1.08 -7.69
C GLY A 118 -7.71 -0.31 -6.90
N ILE A 119 -8.91 -0.12 -7.48
CA ILE A 119 -10.05 0.49 -6.77
C ILE A 119 -10.51 -0.42 -5.62
N GLY A 120 -10.58 -1.74 -5.85
CA GLY A 120 -10.94 -2.72 -4.83
C GLY A 120 -9.95 -2.75 -3.67
N GLU A 121 -8.64 -2.72 -3.96
CA GLU A 121 -7.59 -2.60 -2.94
C GLU A 121 -7.76 -1.33 -2.10
N ALA A 122 -7.93 -0.18 -2.75
CA ALA A 122 -8.12 1.09 -2.07
C ALA A 122 -9.40 1.10 -1.22
N ALA A 123 -10.51 0.56 -1.74
CA ALA A 123 -11.79 0.51 -1.04
C ALA A 123 -11.73 -0.39 0.21
N LYS A 124 -11.17 -1.61 0.08
CA LYS A 124 -10.97 -2.54 1.21
C LYS A 124 -10.04 -1.97 2.26
N SER A 125 -9.07 -1.17 1.85
CA SER A 125 -8.17 -0.46 2.74
C SER A 125 -8.74 0.84 3.29
N ARG A 126 -9.93 1.26 2.87
CA ARG A 126 -10.53 2.52 3.32
C ARG A 126 -9.60 3.71 3.07
N THR A 127 -9.02 3.76 1.88
CA THR A 127 -8.12 4.83 1.46
C THR A 127 -8.92 6.03 0.97
N PRO A 128 -8.60 7.24 1.42
CA PRO A 128 -9.15 8.48 0.87
C PRO A 128 -8.73 8.67 -0.59
N LEU A 129 -9.57 8.26 -1.53
CA LEU A 129 -9.26 8.26 -2.96
C LEU A 129 -10.46 8.71 -3.77
N ILE A 130 -10.24 9.52 -4.80
CA ILE A 130 -11.24 9.86 -5.83
C ILE A 130 -10.83 9.24 -7.15
N VAL A 131 -11.67 8.36 -7.68
CA VAL A 131 -11.60 7.88 -9.06
C VAL A 131 -12.50 8.77 -9.89
N LEU A 132 -11.90 9.75 -10.54
CA LEU A 132 -12.59 10.69 -11.43
C LEU A 132 -12.69 10.05 -12.82
N THR A 133 -13.85 9.50 -13.13
CA THR A 133 -14.08 8.78 -14.38
C THR A 133 -15.08 9.51 -15.26
N ALA A 134 -14.79 9.61 -16.56
CA ALA A 134 -15.82 9.99 -17.51
C ALA A 134 -16.97 8.95 -17.49
N ASP A 135 -18.17 9.36 -17.89
CA ASP A 135 -19.27 8.44 -18.17
C ASP A 135 -19.92 8.80 -19.51
N THR A 136 -20.57 7.84 -20.14
CA THR A 136 -21.28 8.07 -21.39
C THR A 136 -22.41 9.08 -21.19
N GLN A 137 -22.64 9.92 -22.20
CA GLN A 137 -23.78 10.85 -22.15
C GLN A 137 -25.11 10.09 -22.02
N GLY A 138 -26.10 10.70 -21.35
CA GLY A 138 -27.39 10.06 -21.07
C GLY A 138 -28.14 9.54 -22.29
N SER A 139 -28.00 10.20 -23.44
CA SER A 139 -28.62 9.81 -24.71
C SER A 139 -27.89 8.64 -25.42
N ALA A 140 -26.63 8.35 -25.09
CA ALA A 140 -25.82 7.35 -25.80
C ALA A 140 -25.99 5.93 -25.20
N VAL A 141 -27.22 5.46 -25.10
CA VAL A 141 -27.59 4.18 -24.48
C VAL A 141 -26.97 2.94 -25.14
N ARG A 142 -26.53 3.07 -26.41
CA ARG A 142 -25.88 2.00 -27.19
C ARG A 142 -24.40 2.28 -27.46
N SER A 143 -23.76 3.18 -26.70
CA SER A 143 -22.34 3.44 -26.84
C SER A 143 -21.52 2.19 -26.52
N ASN A 144 -20.45 1.94 -27.29
CA ASN A 144 -19.49 0.85 -27.00
C ASN A 144 -18.82 0.97 -25.64
N PHE A 145 -18.77 2.19 -25.07
CA PHE A 145 -18.20 2.46 -23.76
C PHE A 145 -19.21 2.33 -22.62
N LYS A 146 -20.50 2.06 -22.92
CA LYS A 146 -21.55 2.03 -21.90
C LYS A 146 -21.47 0.76 -21.07
N ILE A 147 -21.22 0.94 -19.78
CA ILE A 147 -21.35 -0.07 -18.74
C ILE A 147 -22.10 0.56 -17.55
N ASP A 148 -22.55 -0.25 -16.61
CA ASP A 148 -23.06 0.25 -15.32
C ASP A 148 -21.88 0.54 -14.38
N GLN A 149 -21.33 1.78 -14.48
CA GLN A 149 -20.18 2.22 -13.66
C GLN A 149 -20.54 2.33 -12.18
N ASP A 150 -21.80 2.63 -11.86
CA ASP A 150 -22.28 2.73 -10.48
C ASP A 150 -22.31 1.34 -9.81
N ALA A 151 -22.82 0.32 -10.51
CA ALA A 151 -22.80 -1.05 -10.01
C ALA A 151 -21.37 -1.59 -9.90
N LEU A 152 -20.51 -1.31 -10.89
CA LEU A 152 -19.09 -1.70 -10.86
C LEU A 152 -18.37 -1.13 -9.64
N ALA A 153 -18.53 0.15 -9.36
CA ALA A 153 -17.93 0.79 -8.19
C ALA A 153 -18.39 0.14 -6.88
N ARG A 154 -19.70 -0.07 -6.74
CA ARG A 154 -20.28 -0.70 -5.54
C ARG A 154 -19.84 -2.16 -5.37
N SER A 155 -19.64 -2.90 -6.46
CA SER A 155 -19.23 -4.32 -6.39
C SER A 155 -17.87 -4.55 -5.72
N VAL A 156 -16.98 -3.55 -5.78
CA VAL A 156 -15.65 -3.60 -5.14
C VAL A 156 -15.59 -2.79 -3.84
N GLY A 157 -16.73 -2.33 -3.31
CA GLY A 157 -16.84 -1.62 -2.05
C GLY A 157 -16.53 -0.12 -2.11
N ALA A 158 -16.36 0.45 -3.30
CA ALA A 158 -16.24 1.88 -3.49
C ALA A 158 -17.61 2.60 -3.41
N VAL A 159 -17.60 3.85 -2.98
CA VAL A 159 -18.78 4.70 -3.02
C VAL A 159 -18.95 5.25 -4.44
N SER A 160 -20.14 5.08 -5.01
CA SER A 160 -20.44 5.66 -6.32
C SER A 160 -21.10 7.03 -6.16
N GLU A 161 -20.51 8.05 -6.77
CA GLU A 161 -20.98 9.41 -6.84
C GLU A 161 -21.04 9.89 -8.30
N ARG A 162 -21.80 10.96 -8.56
CA ARG A 162 -21.99 11.46 -9.91
C ARG A 162 -22.11 12.97 -9.92
N ILE A 163 -21.59 13.62 -10.95
CA ILE A 163 -21.94 14.99 -11.30
C ILE A 163 -23.26 14.95 -12.06
N HIS A 164 -24.35 15.40 -11.43
CA HIS A 164 -25.70 15.23 -11.94
C HIS A 164 -26.07 16.29 -13.00
N SER A 165 -25.56 17.49 -12.84
CA SER A 165 -25.87 18.61 -13.75
C SER A 165 -24.83 19.73 -13.61
N PRO A 166 -24.77 20.66 -14.58
CA PRO A 166 -23.93 21.86 -14.44
C PRO A 166 -24.22 22.65 -13.15
N ALA A 167 -25.49 22.76 -12.78
CA ALA A 167 -25.91 23.52 -11.59
C ALA A 167 -25.44 22.89 -10.27
N THR A 168 -25.29 21.55 -10.19
CA THR A 168 -24.89 20.81 -8.99
C THR A 168 -23.40 20.47 -8.96
N ALA A 169 -22.65 20.76 -10.02
CA ALA A 169 -21.28 20.28 -10.20
C ALA A 169 -20.34 20.56 -9.00
N VAL A 170 -20.42 21.77 -8.43
CA VAL A 170 -19.63 22.12 -7.24
C VAL A 170 -20.10 21.32 -6.03
N ALA A 171 -21.41 21.27 -5.75
CA ALA A 171 -21.97 20.56 -4.60
C ALA A 171 -21.65 19.05 -4.66
N ASP A 172 -21.79 18.43 -5.83
CA ASP A 172 -21.48 17.01 -6.05
C ASP A 172 -19.98 16.73 -5.85
N THR A 173 -19.10 17.61 -6.35
CA THR A 173 -17.64 17.50 -6.13
C THR A 173 -17.27 17.63 -4.65
N LEU A 174 -17.85 18.60 -3.94
CA LEU A 174 -17.65 18.79 -2.49
C LEU A 174 -18.12 17.56 -1.70
N ARG A 175 -19.27 16.98 -2.04
CA ARG A 175 -19.79 15.77 -1.39
C ARG A 175 -18.83 14.60 -1.61
N ALA A 176 -18.42 14.34 -2.85
CA ALA A 176 -17.47 13.27 -3.19
C ALA A 176 -16.15 13.43 -2.42
N PHE A 177 -15.59 14.65 -2.36
CA PHE A 177 -14.36 14.92 -1.62
C PHE A 177 -14.52 14.74 -0.11
N ARG A 178 -15.64 15.20 0.48
CA ARG A 178 -15.93 14.98 1.91
C ARG A 178 -16.02 13.50 2.24
N THR A 179 -16.75 12.72 1.46
CA THR A 179 -16.87 11.27 1.63
C THR A 179 -15.49 10.61 1.54
N ALA A 180 -14.68 10.99 0.55
CA ALA A 180 -13.33 10.43 0.43
C ALA A 180 -12.46 10.77 1.65
N ARG A 181 -12.35 12.06 2.02
CA ARG A 181 -11.43 12.52 3.06
C ARG A 181 -11.92 12.22 4.47
N ASN A 182 -13.16 12.62 4.80
CA ASN A 182 -13.64 12.61 6.18
C ASN A 182 -14.14 11.23 6.60
N GLU A 183 -14.74 10.47 5.68
CA GLU A 183 -15.21 9.11 5.93
C GLU A 183 -14.17 8.06 5.58
N ARG A 184 -13.01 8.49 5.02
CA ARG A 184 -11.93 7.58 4.57
C ARG A 184 -12.46 6.50 3.64
N ARG A 185 -13.05 6.92 2.52
CA ARG A 185 -13.63 6.04 1.51
C ARG A 185 -12.97 6.27 0.16
N THR A 186 -12.94 5.22 -0.64
CA THR A 186 -12.66 5.32 -2.08
C THR A 186 -13.96 5.68 -2.78
N VAL A 187 -13.96 6.79 -3.51
CA VAL A 187 -15.14 7.31 -4.22
C VAL A 187 -14.90 7.28 -5.71
N VAL A 188 -15.80 6.65 -6.46
CA VAL A 188 -15.86 6.74 -7.92
C VAL A 188 -16.81 7.87 -8.28
N LEU A 189 -16.23 8.98 -8.78
CA LEU A 189 -16.99 10.16 -9.21
C LEU A 189 -17.21 10.12 -10.72
N ASN A 190 -18.41 9.76 -11.13
CA ASN A 190 -18.83 9.67 -12.53
C ASN A 190 -19.11 11.07 -13.10
N LEU A 191 -18.49 11.39 -14.23
CA LEU A 191 -18.64 12.69 -14.94
C LEU A 191 -19.17 12.46 -16.36
N PRO A 192 -20.52 12.51 -16.58
CA PRO A 192 -21.12 12.29 -17.89
C PRO A 192 -20.62 13.28 -18.94
N LEU A 193 -20.39 12.81 -20.18
CA LEU A 193 -19.81 13.61 -21.27
C LEU A 193 -20.63 14.84 -21.63
N ASP A 194 -21.95 14.73 -21.62
CA ASP A 194 -22.88 15.83 -21.87
C ASP A 194 -22.88 16.87 -20.73
N VAL A 195 -22.71 16.43 -19.48
CA VAL A 195 -22.59 17.32 -18.33
C VAL A 195 -21.24 18.02 -18.31
N GLN A 196 -20.13 17.30 -18.52
CA GLN A 196 -18.79 17.88 -18.42
C GLN A 196 -18.48 18.91 -19.52
N SER A 197 -19.07 18.73 -20.73
CA SER A 197 -18.92 19.68 -21.86
C SER A 197 -19.84 20.89 -21.78
N ALA A 198 -20.84 20.85 -20.90
CA ALA A 198 -21.75 21.96 -20.72
C ALA A 198 -21.03 23.22 -20.18
N PRO A 199 -21.54 24.43 -20.50
CA PRO A 199 -21.03 25.66 -19.93
C PRO A 199 -21.05 25.63 -18.39
N ALA A 200 -19.96 26.06 -17.76
CA ALA A 200 -19.90 26.19 -16.31
C ALA A 200 -20.88 27.27 -15.86
N PRO A 201 -21.69 27.04 -14.80
CA PRO A 201 -22.52 28.09 -14.24
C PRO A 201 -21.67 29.25 -13.71
N ALA A 202 -22.24 30.45 -13.67
CA ALA A 202 -21.58 31.60 -13.07
C ALA A 202 -21.19 31.26 -11.62
N ALA A 203 -19.96 31.59 -11.23
CA ALA A 203 -19.43 31.24 -9.91
C ALA A 203 -20.26 31.92 -8.81
N THR A 204 -21.02 31.14 -8.07
CA THR A 204 -21.81 31.60 -6.90
C THR A 204 -21.01 31.59 -5.61
N GLN A 205 -19.85 30.90 -5.58
CA GLN A 205 -19.01 30.75 -4.40
C GLN A 205 -17.54 31.02 -4.74
N THR A 206 -16.83 31.69 -3.83
CA THR A 206 -15.37 31.85 -3.91
C THR A 206 -14.63 30.53 -3.62
N ALA A 207 -13.37 30.44 -4.03
CA ALA A 207 -12.52 29.30 -3.66
C ALA A 207 -12.45 29.09 -2.14
N ALA A 208 -12.30 30.18 -1.37
CA ALA A 208 -12.29 30.13 0.09
C ALA A 208 -13.60 29.59 0.68
N ALA A 209 -14.76 29.97 0.11
CA ALA A 209 -16.04 29.46 0.56
C ALA A 209 -16.21 27.96 0.25
N ARG A 210 -15.70 27.48 -0.91
CA ARG A 210 -15.69 26.05 -1.25
C ARG A 210 -14.79 25.25 -0.32
N THR A 211 -13.60 25.74 -0.03
CA THR A 211 -12.66 25.09 0.91
C THR A 211 -13.25 25.06 2.33
N ALA A 212 -13.84 26.16 2.79
CA ALA A 212 -14.49 26.23 4.11
C ALA A 212 -15.72 25.31 4.24
N ALA A 213 -16.38 24.96 3.13
CA ALA A 213 -17.50 24.01 3.12
C ALA A 213 -17.09 22.57 3.46
N VAL A 214 -15.79 22.26 3.42
CA VAL A 214 -15.25 20.95 3.80
C VAL A 214 -14.37 21.13 5.04
N ALA A 215 -15.03 21.23 6.19
CA ALA A 215 -14.35 21.33 7.48
C ALA A 215 -13.48 20.09 7.75
N ASP A 216 -12.40 20.29 8.49
CA ASP A 216 -11.56 19.18 8.92
C ASP A 216 -12.33 18.28 9.90
N PRO A 217 -12.25 16.94 9.74
CA PRO A 217 -12.90 16.04 10.67
C PRO A 217 -12.30 16.24 12.07
N GLN A 218 -13.18 16.38 13.06
CA GLN A 218 -12.74 16.42 14.45
C GLN A 218 -12.53 14.99 14.95
N PRO A 219 -11.47 14.73 15.74
CA PRO A 219 -11.24 13.40 16.30
C PRO A 219 -12.36 13.05 17.30
N VAL A 220 -12.80 11.80 17.27
CA VAL A 220 -13.87 11.29 18.14
C VAL A 220 -13.31 11.00 19.52
N ARG A 221 -13.79 11.69 20.54
CA ARG A 221 -13.42 11.38 21.94
C ARG A 221 -14.27 10.20 22.46
N PRO A 222 -13.66 9.22 23.15
CA PRO A 222 -14.38 8.06 23.67
C PRO A 222 -15.38 8.44 24.78
N ALA A 223 -16.40 7.61 24.98
CA ALA A 223 -17.30 7.75 26.12
C ALA A 223 -16.55 7.50 27.46
N ALA A 224 -16.74 8.36 28.46
CA ALA A 224 -16.06 8.24 29.75
C ALA A 224 -16.26 6.88 30.45
N ALA A 225 -17.42 6.24 30.26
CA ALA A 225 -17.68 4.90 30.81
C ALA A 225 -16.80 3.84 30.16
N SER A 226 -16.58 3.93 28.86
CA SER A 226 -15.68 3.02 28.11
C SER A 226 -14.22 3.23 28.52
N VAL A 227 -13.80 4.49 28.72
CA VAL A 227 -12.47 4.84 29.22
C VAL A 227 -12.21 4.20 30.59
N ARG A 228 -13.12 4.39 31.55
CA ARG A 228 -12.99 3.76 32.87
C ARG A 228 -12.92 2.25 32.80
N ARG A 229 -13.81 1.62 32.00
CA ARG A 229 -13.81 0.16 31.85
C ARG A 229 -12.50 -0.35 31.26
N LEU A 230 -11.95 0.31 30.23
CA LEU A 230 -10.67 -0.04 29.64
C LEU A 230 -9.51 0.15 30.64
N ALA A 231 -9.50 1.26 31.41
CA ALA A 231 -8.50 1.49 32.44
C ALA A 231 -8.53 0.40 33.53
N HIS A 232 -9.72 -0.05 33.94
CA HIS A 232 -9.85 -1.18 34.88
C HIS A 232 -9.35 -2.49 34.31
N LEU A 233 -9.63 -2.82 33.04
CA LEU A 233 -9.09 -4.02 32.38
C LEU A 233 -7.58 -3.98 32.32
N ILE A 234 -7.00 -2.85 31.92
CA ILE A 234 -5.53 -2.66 31.89
C ILE A 234 -4.96 -2.76 33.31
N ASN A 235 -5.61 -2.17 34.31
CA ASN A 235 -5.16 -2.24 35.70
C ASN A 235 -5.18 -3.66 36.28
N ALA A 236 -6.08 -4.51 35.84
CA ALA A 236 -6.20 -5.91 36.29
C ALA A 236 -5.24 -6.86 35.55
N ALA A 237 -4.77 -6.50 34.36
CA ALA A 237 -3.91 -7.36 33.54
C ALA A 237 -2.48 -7.47 34.10
N GLU A 238 -1.91 -8.66 34.06
CA GLU A 238 -0.49 -8.93 34.41
C GLU A 238 0.42 -8.90 33.19
N ARG A 239 -0.11 -9.28 32.02
CA ARG A 239 0.62 -9.40 30.76
C ARG A 239 -0.10 -8.68 29.60
N PRO A 240 -0.29 -7.35 29.72
CA PRO A 240 -0.99 -6.60 28.66
C PRO A 240 -0.12 -6.43 27.41
N VAL A 241 -0.74 -6.56 26.23
CA VAL A 241 -0.14 -6.31 24.91
C VAL A 241 -1.03 -5.35 24.12
N PHE A 242 -0.42 -4.30 23.56
CA PHE A 242 -1.08 -3.33 22.69
C PHE A 242 -0.69 -3.61 21.24
N VAL A 243 -1.70 -3.82 20.37
CA VAL A 243 -1.49 -4.05 18.94
C VAL A 243 -2.01 -2.85 18.17
N ALA A 244 -1.12 -2.06 17.61
CA ALA A 244 -1.47 -0.86 16.85
C ALA A 244 -1.67 -1.18 15.37
N GLY A 245 -2.78 -0.70 14.80
CA GLY A 245 -3.06 -0.72 13.38
C GLY A 245 -2.81 0.65 12.73
N ARG A 246 -3.18 0.76 11.45
CA ARG A 246 -3.06 2.02 10.70
C ARG A 246 -3.82 3.18 11.36
N GLY A 247 -4.94 2.91 12.02
CA GLY A 247 -5.71 3.93 12.74
C GLY A 247 -4.99 4.56 13.93
N ALA A 248 -3.87 3.96 14.36
CA ALA A 248 -3.05 4.45 15.46
C ALA A 248 -1.78 5.20 15.02
N ARG A 249 -1.55 5.43 13.71
CA ARG A 249 -0.32 6.07 13.21
C ARG A 249 0.02 7.39 13.90
N ASN A 250 -0.97 8.19 14.22
CA ASN A 250 -0.78 9.49 14.87
C ASN A 250 -0.84 9.42 16.41
N ALA A 251 -0.84 8.23 16.99
CA ALA A 251 -1.01 8.00 18.43
C ALA A 251 0.26 7.41 19.11
N ARG A 252 1.42 7.43 18.44
CA ARG A 252 2.65 6.82 18.95
C ARG A 252 2.99 7.28 20.39
N ALA A 253 3.01 8.59 20.62
CA ALA A 253 3.44 9.17 21.89
C ALA A 253 2.48 8.79 23.04
N GLU A 254 1.18 8.86 22.80
CA GLU A 254 0.15 8.52 23.76
C GLU A 254 0.13 7.03 24.08
N LEU A 255 0.26 6.19 23.05
CA LEU A 255 0.32 4.74 23.21
C LEU A 255 1.58 4.29 23.96
N LEU A 256 2.75 4.85 23.67
CA LEU A 256 3.98 4.55 24.40
C LEU A 256 3.91 5.02 25.85
N SER A 257 3.33 6.20 26.09
CA SER A 257 3.13 6.70 27.46
C SER A 257 2.17 5.82 28.27
N LEU A 258 1.07 5.37 27.64
CA LEU A 258 0.13 4.46 28.27
C LEU A 258 0.78 3.07 28.50
N ALA A 259 1.48 2.53 27.50
CA ALA A 259 2.13 1.24 27.58
C ALA A 259 3.22 1.21 28.67
N ALA A 260 4.02 2.27 28.76
CA ALA A 260 5.04 2.40 29.81
C ALA A 260 4.40 2.44 31.21
N HIS A 261 3.30 3.17 31.39
CA HIS A 261 2.61 3.24 32.68
C HIS A 261 1.91 1.92 33.04
N ALA A 262 1.33 1.24 32.04
CA ALA A 262 0.63 -0.03 32.21
C ALA A 262 1.56 -1.25 32.32
N GLY A 263 2.86 -1.13 31.99
CA GLY A 263 3.76 -2.26 31.87
C GLY A 263 3.42 -3.16 30.66
N ALA A 264 2.84 -2.59 29.57
CA ALA A 264 2.41 -3.33 28.40
C ALA A 264 3.52 -3.45 27.34
N LEU A 265 3.63 -4.60 26.67
CA LEU A 265 4.40 -4.73 25.43
C LEU A 265 3.62 -4.12 24.26
N VAL A 266 4.33 -3.70 23.21
CA VAL A 266 3.69 -3.09 22.03
C VAL A 266 4.04 -3.84 20.75
N ALA A 267 3.06 -3.99 19.87
CA ALA A 267 3.18 -4.63 18.56
C ALA A 267 2.40 -3.85 17.52
N THR A 268 2.64 -4.12 16.24
CA THR A 268 1.89 -3.50 15.14
C THR A 268 1.23 -4.55 14.26
N SER A 269 0.16 -4.20 13.56
CA SER A 269 -0.21 -4.93 12.35
C SER A 269 0.77 -4.60 11.21
N ALA A 270 0.82 -5.42 10.16
CA ALA A 270 1.74 -5.20 9.03
C ALA A 270 1.62 -3.80 8.43
N VAL A 271 0.39 -3.27 8.27
CA VAL A 271 0.16 -1.92 7.70
C VAL A 271 0.61 -0.77 8.61
N ALA A 272 1.00 -1.03 9.85
CA ALA A 272 1.54 -0.06 10.81
C ALA A 272 3.00 -0.37 11.19
N ASN A 273 3.67 -1.23 10.41
CA ASN A 273 5.08 -1.55 10.64
C ASN A 273 5.93 -0.28 10.75
N GLY A 274 6.84 -0.24 11.70
CA GLY A 274 7.68 0.92 12.01
C GLY A 274 7.11 1.88 13.06
N LEU A 275 5.82 1.81 13.41
CA LEU A 275 5.22 2.74 14.40
C LEU A 275 5.96 2.74 15.74
N PHE A 276 6.43 1.61 16.20
CA PHE A 276 7.15 1.47 17.47
C PHE A 276 8.64 1.12 17.26
N HIS A 277 9.23 1.57 16.14
CA HIS A 277 10.66 1.38 15.94
C HIS A 277 11.46 2.02 17.10
N ASP A 278 12.61 1.45 17.43
CA ASP A 278 13.50 1.87 18.53
C ASP A 278 12.88 1.88 19.95
N GLU A 279 11.68 1.29 20.12
CA GLU A 279 11.11 1.07 21.45
C GLU A 279 11.61 -0.26 22.03
N GLU A 280 12.16 -0.21 23.27
CA GLU A 280 12.76 -1.37 23.95
C GLU A 280 11.82 -2.58 24.07
N PHE A 281 10.52 -2.33 24.28
CA PHE A 281 9.51 -3.36 24.47
C PHE A 281 8.62 -3.58 23.25
N ALA A 282 9.14 -3.26 22.05
CA ALA A 282 8.43 -3.48 20.79
C ALA A 282 8.65 -4.90 20.24
N LEU A 283 7.54 -5.57 19.95
CA LEU A 283 7.51 -6.93 19.41
C LEU A 283 7.56 -6.97 17.87
N GLY A 284 7.57 -5.80 17.20
CA GLY A 284 7.47 -5.75 15.74
C GLY A 284 6.06 -6.08 15.24
N ILE A 285 5.97 -6.81 14.11
CA ILE A 285 4.69 -7.12 13.46
C ILE A 285 4.01 -8.29 14.16
N SER A 286 2.76 -8.09 14.62
CA SER A 286 1.88 -9.15 15.11
C SER A 286 1.29 -9.96 13.96
N GLY A 287 1.08 -11.24 14.18
CA GLY A 287 0.39 -12.13 13.24
C GLY A 287 1.32 -12.98 12.39
N GLY A 288 0.97 -13.16 11.13
CA GLY A 288 1.70 -14.01 10.20
C GLY A 288 3.19 -13.73 10.11
N PHE A 289 3.60 -12.50 10.28
CA PHE A 289 5.00 -12.07 10.21
C PHE A 289 5.72 -11.99 11.57
N SER A 290 5.07 -12.34 12.69
CA SER A 290 5.74 -12.35 13.99
C SER A 290 6.93 -13.29 13.99
N SER A 291 8.04 -12.86 14.62
CA SER A 291 9.11 -13.79 14.99
C SER A 291 8.61 -14.82 16.02
N PRO A 292 9.30 -15.95 16.22
CA PRO A 292 8.89 -16.94 17.21
C PRO A 292 8.71 -16.37 18.62
N LEU A 293 9.67 -15.56 19.10
CA LEU A 293 9.58 -14.91 20.41
C LEU A 293 8.38 -13.95 20.50
N CYS A 294 8.18 -13.13 19.47
CA CYS A 294 7.08 -12.17 19.47
C CYS A 294 5.72 -12.86 19.48
N ALA A 295 5.58 -13.95 18.71
CA ALA A 295 4.37 -14.77 18.73
C ALA A 295 4.12 -15.39 20.13
N GLU A 296 5.15 -15.93 20.78
CA GLU A 296 5.10 -16.48 22.13
C GLU A 296 4.64 -15.43 23.15
N LEU A 297 5.24 -14.22 23.13
CA LEU A 297 4.89 -13.16 24.05
C LEU A 297 3.48 -12.61 23.82
N ILE A 298 3.01 -12.50 22.55
CA ILE A 298 1.64 -12.10 22.26
C ILE A 298 0.65 -13.18 22.73
N GLN A 299 0.94 -14.45 22.47
CA GLN A 299 0.12 -15.59 22.91
C GLN A 299 0.07 -15.71 24.44
N GLY A 300 1.14 -15.33 25.13
CA GLY A 300 1.22 -15.29 26.59
C GLY A 300 0.44 -14.15 27.25
N ALA A 301 -0.14 -13.22 26.48
CA ALA A 301 -0.89 -12.10 27.03
C ALA A 301 -2.19 -12.54 27.70
N ASP A 302 -2.56 -11.86 28.79
CA ASP A 302 -3.89 -11.96 29.44
C ASP A 302 -4.84 -10.84 29.02
N LEU A 303 -4.29 -9.79 28.38
CA LEU A 303 -5.08 -8.71 27.77
C LEU A 303 -4.41 -8.31 26.44
N ILE A 304 -5.20 -8.28 25.37
CA ILE A 304 -4.82 -7.71 24.08
C ILE A 304 -5.70 -6.51 23.77
N VAL A 305 -5.11 -5.34 23.54
CA VAL A 305 -5.83 -4.14 23.12
C VAL A 305 -5.44 -3.76 21.70
N GLY A 306 -6.39 -3.85 20.76
CA GLY A 306 -6.22 -3.40 19.38
C GLY A 306 -6.51 -1.91 19.26
N TRP A 307 -5.54 -1.10 18.84
CA TRP A 307 -5.63 0.35 18.67
C TRP A 307 -5.71 0.72 17.20
N GLY A 308 -6.87 1.14 16.71
CA GLY A 308 -7.08 1.39 15.28
C GLY A 308 -6.67 0.19 14.42
N CYS A 309 -6.92 -1.02 14.93
CA CYS A 309 -6.47 -2.30 14.41
C CYS A 309 -7.64 -3.26 14.25
N ALA A 310 -7.80 -3.83 13.07
CA ALA A 310 -8.91 -4.72 12.75
C ALA A 310 -8.86 -6.08 13.47
N LEU A 311 -7.73 -6.46 14.08
CA LEU A 311 -7.50 -7.75 14.73
C LEU A 311 -7.96 -8.94 13.86
N ASN A 312 -7.74 -8.83 12.54
CA ASN A 312 -8.19 -9.81 11.55
C ASN A 312 -7.39 -11.13 11.62
N MET A 313 -7.73 -12.06 10.73
CA MET A 313 -7.08 -13.37 10.65
C MET A 313 -5.55 -13.27 10.52
N TRP A 314 -5.04 -12.34 9.70
CA TRP A 314 -3.60 -12.15 9.49
C TRP A 314 -2.88 -11.62 10.72
N THR A 315 -3.46 -10.59 11.37
CA THR A 315 -2.86 -9.93 12.56
C THR A 315 -2.86 -10.86 13.78
N MET A 316 -3.78 -11.81 13.87
CA MET A 316 -3.92 -12.69 15.02
C MET A 316 -3.73 -14.18 14.70
N ARG A 317 -3.13 -14.53 13.55
CA ARG A 317 -2.93 -15.92 13.07
C ARG A 317 -4.19 -16.76 13.24
N HIS A 318 -5.29 -16.35 12.60
CA HIS A 318 -6.60 -17.00 12.71
C HIS A 318 -7.11 -17.18 14.18
N GLY A 319 -6.56 -16.42 15.12
CA GLY A 319 -6.86 -16.50 16.54
C GLY A 319 -5.81 -17.26 17.36
N HIS A 320 -4.84 -17.93 16.73
CA HIS A 320 -3.81 -18.70 17.45
C HIS A 320 -2.90 -17.85 18.36
N LEU A 321 -2.89 -16.54 18.21
CA LEU A 321 -2.17 -15.61 19.11
C LEU A 321 -3.01 -15.19 20.32
N ILE A 322 -4.25 -15.68 20.47
CA ILE A 322 -5.15 -15.36 21.58
C ILE A 322 -5.39 -16.65 22.39
N SER A 323 -4.81 -16.72 23.58
CA SER A 323 -4.99 -17.88 24.47
C SER A 323 -6.37 -17.87 25.13
N ALA A 324 -6.81 -19.03 25.60
CA ALA A 324 -8.04 -19.14 26.38
C ALA A 324 -7.94 -18.26 27.64
N GLY A 325 -8.95 -17.42 27.84
CA GLY A 325 -8.99 -16.49 28.98
C GLY A 325 -8.33 -15.13 28.74
N THR A 326 -7.69 -14.92 27.59
CA THR A 326 -7.19 -13.58 27.19
C THR A 326 -8.35 -12.65 26.89
N ALA A 327 -8.43 -11.52 27.61
CA ALA A 327 -9.39 -10.47 27.30
C ALA A 327 -8.97 -9.71 26.02
N VAL A 328 -9.92 -9.43 25.13
CA VAL A 328 -9.69 -8.73 23.88
C VAL A 328 -10.48 -7.42 23.86
N VAL A 329 -9.78 -6.32 23.68
CA VAL A 329 -10.37 -4.98 23.54
C VAL A 329 -10.04 -4.41 22.17
N GLN A 330 -10.99 -3.69 21.58
CA GLN A 330 -10.76 -3.00 20.33
C GLN A 330 -11.15 -1.54 20.44
N VAL A 331 -10.24 -0.64 20.03
CA VAL A 331 -10.45 0.81 19.93
C VAL A 331 -10.46 1.18 18.47
N ASP A 332 -11.53 1.75 17.96
CA ASP A 332 -11.64 2.24 16.59
C ASP A 332 -12.54 3.47 16.52
N VAL A 333 -12.37 4.30 15.50
CA VAL A 333 -13.25 5.46 15.25
C VAL A 333 -14.58 5.06 14.60
N GLU A 334 -14.70 3.84 14.11
CA GLU A 334 -15.92 3.29 13.51
C GLU A 334 -16.53 2.21 14.38
N ASP A 335 -17.78 2.40 14.77
CA ASP A 335 -18.54 1.41 15.52
C ASP A 335 -18.65 0.06 14.78
N ALA A 336 -18.89 0.09 13.47
CA ALA A 336 -18.99 -1.10 12.64
C ALA A 336 -17.70 -1.92 12.52
N ALA A 337 -16.54 -1.37 12.88
CA ALA A 337 -15.28 -2.08 12.90
C ALA A 337 -15.08 -2.92 14.17
N LEU A 338 -15.79 -2.55 15.26
CA LEU A 338 -15.67 -3.22 16.53
C LEU A 338 -16.29 -4.62 16.48
N GLY A 339 -15.49 -5.63 16.77
CA GLY A 339 -15.94 -7.01 16.72
C GLY A 339 -16.16 -7.61 15.33
N ALA A 340 -15.88 -6.86 14.25
CA ALA A 340 -16.15 -7.30 12.88
C ALA A 340 -15.39 -8.57 12.46
N ASN A 341 -14.18 -8.77 12.97
CA ASN A 341 -13.33 -9.92 12.63
C ASN A 341 -13.32 -11.01 13.72
N ARG A 342 -13.67 -10.64 14.95
CA ARG A 342 -13.73 -11.55 16.10
C ARG A 342 -14.52 -10.95 17.25
N PRO A 343 -15.11 -11.74 18.15
CA PRO A 343 -15.68 -11.25 19.38
C PRO A 343 -14.66 -10.46 20.21
N VAL A 344 -15.11 -9.39 20.86
CA VAL A 344 -14.30 -8.56 21.76
C VAL A 344 -15.05 -8.40 23.09
N ASP A 345 -14.31 -8.36 24.21
CA ASP A 345 -14.86 -8.15 25.55
C ASP A 345 -15.25 -6.70 25.79
N LEU A 346 -14.60 -5.78 25.06
CA LEU A 346 -14.91 -4.36 25.08
C LEU A 346 -14.59 -3.72 23.73
N GLY A 347 -15.59 -3.07 23.12
CA GLY A 347 -15.42 -2.14 22.00
C GLY A 347 -15.43 -0.70 22.52
N VAL A 348 -14.49 0.11 22.04
CA VAL A 348 -14.40 1.55 22.38
C VAL A 348 -14.40 2.35 21.09
N VAL A 349 -15.46 3.13 20.86
CA VAL A 349 -15.50 4.10 19.76
C VAL A 349 -14.71 5.33 20.16
N GLY A 350 -13.59 5.59 19.49
CA GLY A 350 -12.75 6.75 19.78
C GLY A 350 -11.47 6.80 18.95
N ASP A 351 -10.95 8.00 18.81
CA ASP A 351 -9.60 8.21 18.25
C ASP A 351 -8.54 7.58 19.15
N SER A 352 -7.55 6.91 18.56
CA SER A 352 -6.54 6.16 19.32
C SER A 352 -5.71 7.05 20.25
N ALA A 353 -5.31 8.26 19.82
CA ALA A 353 -4.51 9.17 20.63
C ALA A 353 -5.33 9.72 21.80
N LEU A 354 -6.53 10.24 21.52
CA LEU A 354 -7.42 10.76 22.57
C LEU A 354 -7.83 9.67 23.56
N THR A 355 -8.13 8.47 23.06
CA THR A 355 -8.49 7.33 23.93
C THR A 355 -7.33 6.92 24.81
N ALA A 356 -6.11 6.81 24.26
CA ALA A 356 -4.92 6.44 25.03
C ALA A 356 -4.60 7.48 26.11
N ALA A 357 -4.72 8.77 25.78
CA ALA A 357 -4.50 9.86 26.75
C ALA A 357 -5.54 9.84 27.90
N ASP A 358 -6.84 9.67 27.57
CA ASP A 358 -7.91 9.61 28.56
C ASP A 358 -7.79 8.36 29.46
N VAL A 359 -7.45 7.20 28.86
CA VAL A 359 -7.22 5.95 29.62
C VAL A 359 -6.00 6.07 30.52
N LEU A 360 -4.91 6.72 30.08
CA LEU A 360 -3.75 6.97 30.92
C LEU A 360 -4.09 7.87 32.13
N ALA A 361 -4.89 8.91 31.91
CA ALA A 361 -5.34 9.79 32.99
C ALA A 361 -6.16 9.01 34.05
N GLU A 362 -7.08 8.16 33.61
CA GLU A 362 -7.88 7.31 34.50
C GLU A 362 -7.00 6.25 35.21
N LEU A 363 -6.11 5.59 34.47
CA LEU A 363 -5.21 4.58 35.01
C LEU A 363 -4.31 5.13 36.12
N ARG A 364 -3.84 6.36 36.00
CA ARG A 364 -3.05 7.04 37.04
C ARG A 364 -3.81 7.28 38.33
N THR A 365 -5.14 7.33 38.29
CA THR A 365 -5.97 7.41 39.51
C THR A 365 -6.08 6.05 40.20
N LEU A 366 -6.08 4.95 39.44
CA LEU A 366 -6.16 3.58 39.95
C LEU A 366 -4.78 3.08 40.41
N GLN A 367 -3.74 3.46 39.68
CA GLN A 367 -2.36 3.04 39.88
C GLN A 367 -1.45 4.27 39.71
N PRO A 368 -1.11 4.99 40.79
CA PRO A 368 -0.33 6.24 40.74
C PRO A 368 1.09 6.08 40.17
N ALA A 369 1.72 4.92 40.36
CA ALA A 369 3.06 4.62 39.85
C ALA A 369 2.99 3.66 38.65
N PRO A 370 3.92 3.77 37.68
CA PRO A 370 4.06 2.78 36.62
C PRO A 370 4.28 1.37 37.18
N ALA A 371 3.76 0.35 36.49
CA ALA A 371 3.95 -1.05 36.83
C ALA A 371 4.94 -1.70 35.85
N GLU A 372 5.82 -2.56 36.35
CA GLU A 372 6.74 -3.34 35.51
C GLU A 372 5.99 -4.41 34.68
N ARG A 373 5.16 -5.22 35.35
CA ARG A 373 4.29 -6.27 34.76
C ARG A 373 4.99 -7.06 33.64
N TYR A 374 4.57 -6.86 32.37
CA TYR A 374 5.14 -7.58 31.24
C TYR A 374 6.45 -6.96 30.73
N ARG A 375 6.78 -5.72 31.13
CA ARG A 375 8.05 -5.02 30.80
C ARG A 375 9.18 -5.41 31.76
N THR A 376 9.36 -6.70 32.01
CA THR A 376 10.45 -7.18 32.87
C THR A 376 11.81 -7.04 32.20
N ALA A 377 12.87 -6.92 32.99
CA ALA A 377 14.24 -6.91 32.47
C ALA A 377 14.56 -8.17 31.63
N GLN A 378 13.97 -9.31 32.00
CA GLN A 378 14.11 -10.57 31.25
C GLN A 378 13.49 -10.45 29.87
N ASN A 379 12.24 -9.93 29.77
CA ASN A 379 11.57 -9.75 28.48
C ASN A 379 12.29 -8.69 27.63
N GLY A 380 12.74 -7.59 28.21
CA GLY A 380 13.54 -6.59 27.49
C GLY A 380 14.81 -7.18 26.87
N ALA A 381 15.58 -7.96 27.66
CA ALA A 381 16.76 -8.65 27.14
C ALA A 381 16.42 -9.67 26.04
N ALA A 382 15.34 -10.44 26.21
CA ALA A 382 14.89 -11.41 25.20
C ALA A 382 14.46 -10.73 23.91
N ILE A 383 13.69 -9.62 24.00
CA ILE A 383 13.24 -8.82 22.85
C ILE A 383 14.45 -8.24 22.11
N ALA A 384 15.38 -7.62 22.83
CA ALA A 384 16.60 -7.05 22.23
C ALA A 384 17.42 -8.09 21.47
N ALA A 385 17.45 -9.33 21.94
CA ALA A 385 18.26 -10.40 21.37
C ALA A 385 17.56 -11.19 20.25
N ARG A 386 16.21 -11.29 20.20
CA ARG A 386 15.51 -12.29 19.37
C ARG A 386 14.17 -11.82 18.81
N SER A 387 13.82 -10.53 18.90
CA SER A 387 12.52 -10.06 18.38
C SER A 387 12.49 -9.97 16.86
N ARG A 388 13.62 -9.83 16.20
CA ARG A 388 13.70 -9.68 14.75
C ARG A 388 13.99 -11.02 14.07
N TRP A 389 13.46 -11.21 12.88
CA TRP A 389 13.80 -12.35 12.04
C TRP A 389 15.28 -12.39 11.65
N ASN A 390 15.96 -11.23 11.63
CA ASN A 390 17.41 -11.15 11.42
C ASN A 390 18.22 -11.82 12.54
N ASP A 391 17.65 -11.93 13.73
CA ASP A 391 18.27 -12.52 14.91
C ASP A 391 17.95 -14.02 15.05
N VAL A 392 17.04 -14.56 14.22
CA VAL A 392 16.68 -15.98 14.21
C VAL A 392 17.70 -16.75 13.37
N GLU A 393 18.41 -17.69 13.98
CA GLU A 393 19.31 -18.57 13.26
C GLU A 393 18.54 -19.47 12.30
N THR A 394 18.96 -19.47 11.04
CA THR A 394 18.42 -20.32 9.99
C THR A 394 19.56 -20.88 9.14
N PRO A 395 19.51 -22.16 8.72
CA PRO A 395 20.53 -22.68 7.83
C PRO A 395 20.49 -21.92 6.49
N ASP A 396 21.67 -21.64 5.92
CA ASP A 396 21.77 -21.07 4.57
C ASP A 396 21.51 -22.15 3.54
N LEU A 397 20.47 -21.97 2.73
CA LEU A 397 20.06 -22.88 1.66
C LEU A 397 20.60 -22.45 0.30
N SER A 398 21.50 -21.46 0.24
CA SER A 398 22.12 -21.03 -1.02
C SER A 398 22.90 -22.17 -1.68
N GLY A 399 22.71 -22.34 -2.98
CA GLY A 399 23.37 -23.40 -3.74
C GLY A 399 22.80 -23.54 -5.15
N GLY A 400 23.47 -24.29 -6.01
CA GLY A 400 22.98 -24.51 -7.39
C GLY A 400 22.81 -23.24 -8.23
N GLY A 401 23.53 -22.17 -7.93
CA GLY A 401 23.37 -20.88 -8.59
C GLY A 401 22.13 -20.10 -8.15
N ARG A 402 21.62 -20.35 -6.95
CA ARG A 402 20.49 -19.65 -6.31
C ARG A 402 20.88 -19.20 -4.90
N ILE A 403 20.39 -18.03 -4.48
CA ILE A 403 20.63 -17.45 -3.16
C ILE A 403 19.44 -17.71 -2.24
N ASP A 404 19.71 -18.02 -0.97
CA ASP A 404 18.66 -18.10 0.05
C ASP A 404 17.96 -16.72 0.21
N PRO A 405 16.62 -16.64 0.10
CA PRO A 405 15.90 -15.37 0.19
C PRO A 405 16.08 -14.66 1.53
N ARG A 406 16.37 -15.40 2.61
CA ARG A 406 16.63 -14.85 3.95
C ARG A 406 18.02 -14.22 4.03
N VAL A 407 19.03 -14.88 3.43
CA VAL A 407 20.39 -14.35 3.30
C VAL A 407 20.38 -13.09 2.44
N LEU A 408 19.72 -13.14 1.26
CA LEU A 408 19.54 -11.99 0.39
C LEU A 408 18.96 -10.78 1.16
N SER A 409 17.89 -11.01 1.92
CA SER A 409 17.17 -9.94 2.61
C SER A 409 17.97 -9.34 3.77
N ARG A 410 18.72 -10.17 4.53
CA ARG A 410 19.65 -9.70 5.60
C ARG A 410 20.77 -8.83 5.02
N GLU A 411 21.39 -9.29 3.93
CA GLU A 411 22.45 -8.53 3.26
C GLU A 411 21.93 -7.19 2.73
N LEU A 412 20.77 -7.19 2.08
CA LEU A 412 20.14 -5.97 1.59
C LEU A 412 19.73 -5.02 2.72
N ASP A 413 19.25 -5.53 3.87
CA ASP A 413 18.97 -4.68 5.05
C ASP A 413 20.20 -3.89 5.49
N THR A 414 21.39 -4.50 5.40
CA THR A 414 22.68 -3.89 5.76
C THR A 414 23.17 -2.91 4.67
N ILE A 415 22.90 -3.21 3.39
CA ILE A 415 23.38 -2.42 2.24
C ILE A 415 22.55 -1.16 2.02
N LEU A 416 21.22 -1.29 2.11
CA LEU A 416 20.30 -0.22 1.80
C LEU A 416 20.29 0.86 2.89
N PRO A 417 20.18 2.15 2.54
CA PRO A 417 20.05 3.24 3.51
C PRO A 417 18.91 3.01 4.50
N ALA A 418 19.06 3.52 5.72
CA ALA A 418 18.02 3.45 6.76
C ALA A 418 16.78 4.25 6.37
N GLU A 419 16.97 5.44 5.76
CA GLU A 419 15.90 6.28 5.25
C GLU A 419 15.34 5.69 3.95
N ARG A 420 14.44 4.74 4.09
CA ARG A 420 13.80 4.02 2.99
C ARG A 420 12.30 3.83 3.23
N ILE A 421 11.58 3.59 2.15
CA ILE A 421 10.17 3.15 2.18
C ILE A 421 10.07 1.82 1.44
N VAL A 422 9.61 0.79 2.15
CA VAL A 422 9.48 -0.57 1.62
C VAL A 422 8.04 -0.81 1.16
N SER A 423 7.88 -1.19 -0.10
CA SER A 423 6.61 -1.57 -0.72
C SER A 423 6.64 -3.05 -1.09
N ILE A 424 5.51 -3.74 -0.93
CA ILE A 424 5.46 -5.20 -1.05
C ILE A 424 4.37 -5.60 -2.04
N ASP A 425 4.69 -6.52 -2.94
CA ASP A 425 3.70 -7.26 -3.72
C ASP A 425 3.20 -8.50 -2.96
N SER A 426 2.16 -9.16 -3.46
CA SER A 426 1.63 -10.41 -2.91
C SER A 426 2.42 -11.62 -3.42
N GLY A 427 2.54 -12.66 -2.61
CA GLY A 427 3.17 -13.94 -2.97
C GLY A 427 3.92 -14.59 -1.82
N ASN A 428 4.51 -15.76 -2.09
CA ASN A 428 5.30 -16.52 -1.12
C ASN A 428 6.42 -15.68 -0.47
N PHE A 429 7.11 -14.87 -1.27
CA PHE A 429 8.25 -14.05 -0.86
C PHE A 429 7.88 -12.91 0.10
N MET A 430 6.62 -12.50 0.21
CA MET A 430 6.24 -11.21 0.83
C MET A 430 6.69 -11.06 2.29
N GLY A 431 6.90 -12.14 2.99
CA GLY A 431 7.42 -12.12 4.36
C GLY A 431 8.89 -11.72 4.44
N TYR A 432 9.75 -12.08 3.47
CA TYR A 432 11.16 -11.75 3.53
C TYR A 432 11.40 -10.23 3.57
N PRO A 433 10.96 -9.42 2.59
CA PRO A 433 11.14 -7.98 2.68
C PRO A 433 10.37 -7.34 3.86
N SER A 434 9.21 -7.90 4.25
CA SER A 434 8.40 -7.36 5.34
C SER A 434 9.04 -7.52 6.72
N THR A 435 9.79 -8.60 6.93
CA THR A 435 10.33 -8.97 8.25
C THR A 435 11.82 -8.70 8.39
N TYR A 436 12.58 -8.78 7.30
CA TYR A 436 14.04 -8.61 7.32
C TYR A 436 14.47 -7.16 7.06
N LEU A 437 13.74 -6.40 6.21
CA LEU A 437 14.10 -5.01 5.93
C LEU A 437 13.55 -4.08 7.02
N LYS A 438 14.44 -3.41 7.75
CA LYS A 438 14.06 -2.38 8.71
C LYS A 438 13.42 -1.19 8.02
N VAL A 439 12.46 -0.57 8.68
CA VAL A 439 11.85 0.69 8.26
C VAL A 439 12.01 1.74 9.36
N PRO A 440 12.20 3.03 9.01
CA PRO A 440 12.58 4.06 9.97
C PRO A 440 11.41 4.50 10.89
N ASP A 441 10.16 4.41 10.41
CA ASP A 441 8.96 4.84 11.13
C ASP A 441 7.69 4.28 10.45
N GLU A 442 6.50 4.72 10.91
CA GLU A 442 5.18 4.33 10.41
C GLU A 442 4.89 4.71 8.95
N PHE A 443 5.73 5.55 8.35
CA PHE A 443 5.68 5.92 6.93
C PHE A 443 6.79 5.23 6.12
N GLY A 444 7.54 4.32 6.73
CA GLY A 444 8.57 3.52 6.07
C GLY A 444 8.06 2.25 5.38
N PHE A 445 6.75 1.93 5.49
CA PHE A 445 6.19 0.70 4.96
C PHE A 445 4.85 0.93 4.26
N CYS A 446 4.76 0.57 2.98
CA CYS A 446 3.53 0.66 2.20
C CYS A 446 3.05 -0.73 1.78
N PHE A 447 1.97 -1.18 2.40
CA PHE A 447 1.45 -2.55 2.28
C PHE A 447 0.06 -2.55 1.65
N THR A 448 -0.05 -2.84 0.35
CA THR A 448 -1.29 -2.86 -0.44
C THR A 448 -1.80 -4.29 -0.61
N GLN A 449 -2.23 -4.90 0.50
CA GLN A 449 -2.61 -6.31 0.56
C GLN A 449 -4.01 -6.54 1.18
N ALA A 450 -4.90 -5.57 1.07
CA ALA A 450 -6.27 -5.74 1.58
C ALA A 450 -7.14 -6.57 0.63
N PHE A 451 -6.85 -6.53 -0.67
CA PHE A 451 -7.49 -7.35 -1.71
C PHE A 451 -6.65 -8.57 -2.09
N GLN A 452 -5.39 -8.62 -1.64
CA GLN A 452 -4.44 -9.72 -1.84
C GLN A 452 -4.14 -10.04 -3.32
N SER A 453 -4.24 -9.05 -4.20
CA SER A 453 -3.89 -9.21 -5.60
C SER A 453 -2.38 -9.17 -5.80
N ILE A 454 -1.84 -10.12 -6.58
CA ILE A 454 -0.48 -10.06 -7.11
C ILE A 454 -0.40 -9.01 -8.23
N GLY A 455 0.81 -8.50 -8.50
CA GLY A 455 1.06 -7.54 -9.57
C GLY A 455 0.86 -6.07 -9.19
N LEU A 456 0.50 -5.76 -7.94
CA LEU A 456 0.32 -4.37 -7.48
C LEU A 456 1.62 -3.73 -6.93
N GLY A 457 2.67 -4.52 -6.70
CA GLY A 457 3.87 -4.09 -5.98
C GLY A 457 4.61 -2.93 -6.64
N LEU A 458 4.89 -2.99 -7.95
CA LEU A 458 5.61 -1.93 -8.67
C LEU A 458 4.83 -0.61 -8.66
N TYR A 459 3.52 -0.69 -8.84
CA TYR A 459 2.63 0.47 -8.78
C TYR A 459 2.63 1.10 -7.39
N THR A 460 2.57 0.26 -6.35
CA THR A 460 2.65 0.69 -4.96
C THR A 460 3.96 1.44 -4.68
N ALA A 461 5.09 0.90 -5.14
CA ALA A 461 6.40 1.51 -4.94
C ALA A 461 6.52 2.88 -5.62
N ILE A 462 6.00 3.04 -6.85
CA ILE A 462 5.99 4.32 -7.55
C ILE A 462 5.10 5.34 -6.80
N GLY A 463 3.90 4.95 -6.40
CA GLY A 463 2.99 5.83 -5.64
C GLY A 463 3.57 6.27 -4.30
N ALA A 464 4.22 5.34 -3.58
CA ALA A 464 4.90 5.61 -2.32
C ALA A 464 6.12 6.53 -2.49
N ALA A 465 6.92 6.33 -3.55
CA ALA A 465 8.06 7.18 -3.89
C ALA A 465 7.64 8.64 -4.13
N LEU A 466 6.55 8.84 -4.87
CA LEU A 466 6.01 10.18 -5.15
C LEU A 466 5.40 10.85 -3.90
N ALA A 467 4.95 10.06 -2.93
CA ALA A 467 4.46 10.55 -1.65
C ALA A 467 5.59 10.91 -0.68
N ARG A 468 6.73 10.20 -0.75
CA ARG A 468 7.88 10.33 0.16
C ARG A 468 9.17 10.44 -0.64
N PRO A 469 9.38 11.58 -1.33
CA PRO A 469 10.59 11.81 -2.13
C PRO A 469 11.86 11.98 -1.27
N ASP A 470 11.71 12.07 0.04
CA ASP A 470 12.77 12.15 1.04
C ASP A 470 13.41 10.78 1.35
N ARG A 471 12.90 9.67 0.79
CA ARG A 471 13.31 8.30 1.12
C ARG A 471 13.66 7.49 -0.11
N LEU A 472 14.59 6.53 0.07
CA LEU A 472 14.85 5.54 -0.97
C LEU A 472 13.64 4.59 -1.09
N PRO A 473 12.94 4.56 -2.24
CA PRO A 473 11.87 3.58 -2.45
C PRO A 473 12.47 2.20 -2.73
N VAL A 474 11.93 1.18 -2.07
CA VAL A 474 12.32 -0.22 -2.20
C VAL A 474 11.07 -1.05 -2.44
N LEU A 475 11.09 -1.86 -3.50
CA LEU A 475 10.05 -2.83 -3.82
C LEU A 475 10.55 -4.24 -3.49
N GLY A 476 9.74 -5.04 -2.80
CA GLY A 476 9.85 -6.49 -2.78
C GLY A 476 8.74 -7.11 -3.64
N ALA A 477 9.08 -7.90 -4.66
CA ALA A 477 8.13 -8.54 -5.56
C ALA A 477 8.61 -9.96 -5.94
N GLY A 478 7.69 -10.85 -6.31
CA GLY A 478 8.01 -12.08 -7.02
C GLY A 478 8.14 -11.81 -8.52
N ASP A 479 8.72 -12.75 -9.25
CA ASP A 479 8.89 -12.67 -10.70
C ASP A 479 7.54 -12.55 -11.43
N GLY A 480 6.55 -13.36 -11.07
CA GLY A 480 5.22 -13.35 -11.68
C GLY A 480 4.50 -12.02 -11.47
N GLY A 481 4.43 -11.53 -10.22
CA GLY A 481 3.79 -10.25 -9.89
C GLY A 481 4.50 -9.06 -10.52
N PHE A 482 5.83 -9.05 -10.52
CA PHE A 482 6.60 -8.00 -11.18
C PHE A 482 6.37 -7.95 -12.70
N LEU A 483 6.32 -9.11 -13.35
CA LEU A 483 6.05 -9.19 -14.79
C LEU A 483 4.62 -8.75 -15.15
N MET A 484 3.63 -8.98 -14.29
CA MET A 484 2.27 -8.45 -14.48
C MET A 484 2.23 -6.92 -14.53
N GLY A 485 3.06 -6.26 -13.73
CA GLY A 485 3.10 -4.80 -13.61
C GLY A 485 4.23 -4.13 -14.40
N ILE A 486 5.03 -4.86 -15.15
CA ILE A 486 6.31 -4.41 -15.68
C ILE A 486 6.23 -3.18 -16.60
N SER A 487 5.09 -2.93 -17.24
CA SER A 487 4.88 -1.75 -18.07
C SER A 487 5.14 -0.43 -17.32
N GLU A 488 4.89 -0.40 -16.02
CA GLU A 488 5.13 0.80 -15.19
C GLU A 488 6.60 0.98 -14.80
N LEU A 489 7.47 0.04 -15.14
CA LEU A 489 8.92 0.28 -15.05
C LEU A 489 9.34 1.44 -15.95
N GLU A 490 8.68 1.58 -17.13
CA GLU A 490 8.85 2.77 -17.98
C GLU A 490 8.44 4.04 -17.24
N THR A 491 7.32 4.01 -16.50
CA THR A 491 6.88 5.16 -15.71
C THR A 491 7.92 5.54 -14.65
N ALA A 492 8.49 4.56 -13.94
CA ALA A 492 9.54 4.81 -12.97
C ALA A 492 10.82 5.38 -13.61
N VAL A 493 11.22 4.87 -14.77
CA VAL A 493 12.37 5.39 -15.56
C VAL A 493 12.10 6.82 -16.02
N ARG A 494 10.94 7.08 -16.61
CA ARG A 494 10.55 8.42 -17.11
C ARG A 494 10.45 9.47 -16.00
N LEU A 495 10.11 9.05 -14.77
CA LEU A 495 10.07 9.90 -13.58
C LEU A 495 11.44 10.02 -12.89
N GLU A 496 12.46 9.39 -13.41
CA GLU A 496 13.83 9.37 -12.85
C GLU A 496 13.86 8.92 -11.37
N LEU A 497 13.02 7.94 -11.00
CA LEU A 497 12.93 7.45 -9.64
C LEU A 497 14.11 6.53 -9.28
N PRO A 498 14.84 6.79 -8.20
CA PRO A 498 15.91 5.90 -7.71
C PRO A 498 15.32 4.69 -6.96
N LEU A 499 14.45 3.93 -7.62
CA LEU A 499 13.71 2.81 -7.04
C LEU A 499 14.53 1.52 -7.07
N VAL A 500 14.70 0.86 -5.93
CA VAL A 500 15.30 -0.49 -5.85
C VAL A 500 14.18 -1.53 -5.91
N CYS A 501 14.16 -2.35 -6.97
CA CYS A 501 13.23 -3.46 -7.13
C CYS A 501 13.95 -4.78 -6.81
N ILE A 502 13.60 -5.42 -5.70
CA ILE A 502 14.12 -6.74 -5.29
C ILE A 502 13.14 -7.79 -5.79
N ILE A 503 13.52 -8.55 -6.82
CA ILE A 503 12.69 -9.60 -7.40
C ILE A 503 13.15 -10.95 -6.84
N TYR A 504 12.34 -11.53 -5.98
CA TYR A 504 12.50 -12.87 -5.43
C TYR A 504 12.04 -13.89 -6.49
N ASN A 505 12.93 -14.22 -7.40
CA ASN A 505 12.63 -14.99 -8.60
C ASN A 505 12.83 -16.49 -8.34
N ASP A 506 11.73 -17.22 -8.13
CA ASP A 506 11.68 -18.68 -8.03
C ASP A 506 11.15 -19.36 -9.31
N ALA A 507 10.91 -18.57 -10.36
CA ALA A 507 10.39 -19.01 -11.66
C ALA A 507 8.97 -19.63 -11.56
N GLY A 508 8.11 -19.06 -10.72
CA GLY A 508 6.76 -19.59 -10.53
C GLY A 508 5.85 -18.74 -9.65
N TYR A 509 4.62 -19.19 -9.53
CA TYR A 509 3.73 -18.73 -8.45
C TYR A 509 4.02 -19.54 -7.21
N GLY A 510 5.09 -19.15 -6.48
CA GLY A 510 5.65 -19.92 -5.38
C GLY A 510 4.66 -20.24 -4.26
N ALA A 511 3.63 -19.41 -4.05
CA ALA A 511 2.58 -19.71 -3.07
C ALA A 511 1.81 -20.97 -3.43
N GLU A 512 1.40 -21.11 -4.68
CA GLU A 512 0.69 -22.27 -5.22
C GLU A 512 1.60 -23.49 -5.32
N VAL A 513 2.87 -23.29 -5.74
CA VAL A 513 3.86 -24.36 -5.79
C VAL A 513 4.03 -25.00 -4.41
N HIS A 514 4.18 -24.22 -3.37
CA HIS A 514 4.37 -24.73 -2.02
C HIS A 514 3.08 -25.28 -1.39
N HIS A 515 1.93 -24.66 -1.69
CA HIS A 515 0.66 -25.12 -1.14
C HIS A 515 0.21 -26.46 -1.74
N PHE A 516 0.27 -26.57 -3.07
CA PHE A 516 -0.18 -27.78 -3.78
C PHE A 516 0.92 -28.81 -4.01
N GLY A 517 2.20 -28.38 -3.96
CA GLY A 517 3.35 -29.26 -4.15
C GLY A 517 3.87 -29.94 -2.88
N ALA A 518 3.32 -29.64 -1.72
CA ALA A 518 3.72 -30.25 -0.45
C ALA A 518 3.46 -31.77 -0.46
N GLY A 519 4.47 -32.55 -0.82
CA GLY A 519 4.41 -34.00 -1.03
C GLY A 519 4.94 -34.47 -2.40
N ALA A 520 5.08 -33.55 -3.38
CA ALA A 520 5.53 -33.87 -4.72
C ALA A 520 7.05 -33.93 -4.88
N GLU A 521 7.80 -33.21 -4.08
CA GLU A 521 9.25 -33.02 -4.23
C GLU A 521 10.11 -34.25 -3.89
N SER A 522 9.52 -35.31 -3.28
CA SER A 522 10.32 -36.44 -2.80
C SER A 522 10.66 -37.52 -3.82
N GLN A 523 10.09 -37.53 -5.04
CA GLN A 523 10.27 -38.66 -5.97
C GLN A 523 10.40 -38.37 -7.47
N GLY A 524 10.57 -37.16 -7.94
CA GLY A 524 10.88 -36.87 -9.37
C GLY A 524 9.82 -37.33 -10.39
N GLY A 525 8.59 -37.58 -9.93
CA GLY A 525 7.41 -37.93 -10.74
C GLY A 525 6.25 -36.98 -10.46
N PRO A 526 5.11 -37.12 -11.16
CA PRO A 526 3.93 -36.35 -10.82
C PRO A 526 3.59 -36.58 -9.35
N ALA A 527 3.35 -35.49 -8.62
CA ALA A 527 3.04 -35.53 -7.20
C ALA A 527 1.82 -36.42 -6.96
N VAL A 528 1.99 -37.48 -6.20
CA VAL A 528 0.86 -38.29 -5.71
C VAL A 528 0.47 -37.70 -4.36
N ASP A 529 -0.77 -37.27 -4.25
CA ASP A 529 -1.36 -36.89 -2.98
C ASP A 529 -1.15 -38.04 -1.96
N PRO A 530 -0.53 -37.81 -0.80
CA PRO A 530 -0.33 -38.81 0.22
C PRO A 530 -1.63 -39.51 0.64
N ASP A 531 -2.78 -38.84 0.46
CA ASP A 531 -4.12 -39.36 0.79
C ASP A 531 -4.82 -40.00 -0.41
N GLY A 532 -4.12 -40.24 -1.56
CA GLY A 532 -4.65 -40.93 -2.74
C GLY A 532 -5.50 -40.06 -3.66
N GLY A 533 -5.37 -38.74 -3.56
CA GLY A 533 -6.00 -37.76 -4.46
C GLY A 533 -5.40 -37.76 -5.88
N PRO A 534 -5.94 -36.94 -6.80
CA PRO A 534 -5.44 -36.82 -8.16
C PRO A 534 -4.00 -36.27 -8.18
N ALA A 535 -3.18 -36.74 -9.14
CA ALA A 535 -1.82 -36.23 -9.33
C ALA A 535 -1.84 -34.71 -9.57
N VAL A 536 -0.97 -33.97 -8.87
CA VAL A 536 -0.83 -32.52 -9.00
C VAL A 536 0.18 -32.21 -10.09
N ASP A 537 -0.23 -31.50 -11.14
CA ASP A 537 0.63 -30.97 -12.20
C ASP A 537 1.00 -29.51 -11.90
N LEU A 538 2.20 -29.28 -11.39
CA LEU A 538 2.72 -27.94 -11.10
C LEU A 538 3.11 -27.15 -12.36
N GLY A 539 3.07 -27.76 -13.56
CA GLY A 539 3.34 -27.05 -14.82
C GLY A 539 2.40 -25.87 -15.10
N THR A 540 1.27 -25.81 -14.40
CA THR A 540 0.33 -24.66 -14.47
C THR A 540 0.82 -23.42 -13.70
N VAL A 541 1.77 -23.57 -12.79
CA VAL A 541 2.24 -22.51 -11.88
C VAL A 541 3.77 -22.34 -11.89
N THR A 542 4.48 -23.09 -12.71
CA THR A 542 5.93 -22.99 -12.92
C THR A 542 6.23 -22.42 -14.30
N PHE A 543 7.25 -21.58 -14.41
CA PHE A 543 7.59 -20.83 -15.61
C PHE A 543 9.06 -21.04 -15.98
N PRO A 544 9.47 -20.73 -17.24
CA PRO A 544 10.88 -20.66 -17.60
C PRO A 544 11.65 -19.65 -16.75
N ASP A 545 12.95 -19.89 -16.52
CA ASP A 545 13.84 -18.95 -15.83
C ASP A 545 14.08 -17.70 -16.70
N THR A 546 13.13 -16.77 -16.65
CA THR A 546 13.14 -15.54 -17.43
C THR A 546 14.25 -14.60 -16.94
N ASP A 547 15.04 -14.03 -17.86
CA ASP A 547 16.03 -12.99 -17.55
C ASP A 547 15.34 -11.63 -17.37
N ILE A 548 14.83 -11.40 -16.17
CA ILE A 548 14.16 -10.14 -15.80
C ILE A 548 15.13 -8.96 -15.84
N ALA A 549 16.40 -9.19 -15.50
CA ALA A 549 17.42 -8.15 -15.58
C ALA A 549 17.64 -7.65 -17.02
N ALA A 550 17.64 -8.55 -18.01
CA ALA A 550 17.72 -8.15 -19.43
C ALA A 550 16.49 -7.35 -19.87
N ILE A 551 15.29 -7.78 -19.48
CA ILE A 551 14.04 -7.08 -19.78
C ILE A 551 14.06 -5.68 -19.16
N ALA A 552 14.47 -5.55 -17.89
CA ALA A 552 14.54 -4.28 -17.18
C ALA A 552 15.48 -3.28 -17.86
N ARG A 553 16.64 -3.74 -18.34
CA ARG A 553 17.55 -2.92 -19.14
C ARG A 553 16.91 -2.42 -20.43
N GLY A 554 16.06 -3.25 -21.05
CA GLY A 554 15.27 -2.85 -22.23
C GLY A 554 14.30 -1.69 -21.96
N PHE A 555 13.80 -1.54 -20.73
CA PHE A 555 13.01 -0.38 -20.28
C PHE A 555 13.86 0.84 -19.92
N GLY A 556 15.19 0.71 -19.85
CA GLY A 556 16.11 1.79 -19.46
C GLY A 556 16.45 1.83 -17.96
N ALA A 557 16.08 0.81 -17.20
CA ALA A 557 16.50 0.63 -15.81
C ALA A 557 17.92 0.05 -15.73
N ASP A 558 18.61 0.29 -14.62
CA ASP A 558 19.78 -0.49 -14.25
C ASP A 558 19.33 -1.86 -13.73
N ALA A 559 20.12 -2.91 -13.96
CA ALA A 559 19.72 -4.24 -13.50
C ALA A 559 20.92 -5.16 -13.25
N VAL A 560 20.77 -6.03 -12.25
CA VAL A 560 21.73 -7.07 -11.88
C VAL A 560 21.01 -8.39 -11.62
N THR A 561 21.59 -9.50 -12.10
CA THR A 561 21.16 -10.84 -11.68
C THR A 561 21.98 -11.26 -10.46
N VAL A 562 21.30 -11.64 -9.39
CA VAL A 562 21.91 -12.05 -8.12
C VAL A 562 21.68 -13.55 -7.91
N ARG A 563 22.79 -14.28 -7.74
CA ARG A 563 22.82 -15.72 -7.45
C ARG A 563 23.61 -16.04 -6.18
N SER A 564 24.34 -15.05 -5.67
CA SER A 564 25.19 -15.14 -4.49
C SER A 564 25.33 -13.77 -3.82
N VAL A 565 25.79 -13.75 -2.57
CA VAL A 565 26.08 -12.50 -1.82
C VAL A 565 27.11 -11.62 -2.57
N GLY A 566 28.05 -12.24 -3.30
CA GLY A 566 29.07 -11.50 -4.05
C GLY A 566 28.50 -10.59 -5.12
N ASP A 567 27.37 -10.96 -5.73
CA ASP A 567 26.71 -10.18 -6.80
C ASP A 567 26.11 -8.87 -6.28
N LEU A 568 25.86 -8.77 -4.95
CA LEU A 568 25.35 -7.57 -4.30
C LEU A 568 26.34 -6.39 -4.29
N ALA A 569 27.60 -6.61 -4.71
CA ALA A 569 28.56 -5.53 -4.92
C ALA A 569 28.03 -4.50 -5.94
N ALA A 570 27.26 -4.94 -6.94
CA ALA A 570 26.63 -4.05 -7.93
C ALA A 570 25.62 -3.09 -7.28
N VAL A 571 24.87 -3.55 -6.28
CA VAL A 571 23.91 -2.71 -5.53
C VAL A 571 24.67 -1.63 -4.74
N ARG A 572 25.77 -1.98 -4.07
CA ARG A 572 26.63 -1.02 -3.36
C ARG A 572 27.19 0.05 -4.31
N THR A 573 27.65 -0.37 -5.49
CA THR A 573 28.17 0.54 -6.52
C THR A 573 27.08 1.50 -7.01
N TRP A 574 25.87 0.99 -7.27
CA TRP A 574 24.74 1.82 -7.70
C TRP A 574 24.37 2.87 -6.64
N LEU A 575 24.34 2.50 -5.35
CA LEU A 575 24.04 3.41 -4.23
C LEU A 575 25.12 4.49 -4.01
N GLN A 576 26.38 4.23 -4.38
CA GLN A 576 27.48 5.20 -4.30
C GLN A 576 27.40 6.29 -5.37
N GLY A 577 26.63 6.05 -6.43
CA GLY A 577 26.33 7.03 -7.47
C GLY A 577 25.28 8.06 -7.04
N THR A 578 24.78 8.80 -8.02
CA THR A 578 23.58 9.62 -7.86
C THR A 578 22.49 8.99 -8.75
N PRO A 579 21.82 7.94 -8.25
CA PRO A 579 20.89 7.19 -9.07
C PRO A 579 19.69 8.04 -9.46
N ASN A 580 19.37 8.04 -10.74
CA ASN A 580 18.22 8.73 -11.33
C ASN A 580 17.36 7.77 -12.18
N ARG A 581 17.44 6.49 -11.92
CA ARG A 581 16.64 5.44 -12.57
C ARG A 581 16.51 4.23 -11.65
N PRO A 582 15.51 3.36 -11.87
CA PRO A 582 15.37 2.14 -11.09
C PRO A 582 16.57 1.20 -11.20
N LEU A 583 16.87 0.49 -10.11
CA LEU A 583 17.72 -0.71 -10.10
C LEU A 583 16.84 -1.94 -9.91
N VAL A 584 16.86 -2.86 -10.85
CA VAL A 584 16.17 -4.16 -10.75
C VAL A 584 17.17 -5.24 -10.36
N ILE A 585 16.96 -5.85 -9.21
CA ILE A 585 17.72 -6.97 -8.66
C ILE A 585 16.93 -8.25 -8.98
N ASP A 586 17.29 -8.94 -10.08
CA ASP A 586 16.72 -10.24 -10.43
C ASP A 586 17.43 -11.33 -9.59
N ALA A 587 16.94 -11.54 -8.38
CA ALA A 587 17.54 -12.51 -7.47
C ALA A 587 16.94 -13.90 -7.70
N LYS A 588 17.77 -14.82 -8.20
CA LYS A 588 17.42 -16.24 -8.39
C LYS A 588 17.45 -16.92 -7.03
N ILE A 589 16.28 -17.06 -6.40
CA ILE A 589 16.20 -17.56 -5.03
C ILE A 589 16.14 -19.08 -4.96
N ALA A 590 16.72 -19.63 -3.89
CA ALA A 590 16.58 -21.04 -3.53
C ALA A 590 15.20 -21.28 -2.88
N SER A 591 14.66 -22.48 -3.06
CA SER A 591 13.47 -22.91 -2.31
C SER A 591 13.85 -23.15 -0.85
N ASP A 592 13.03 -22.64 0.07
CA ASP A 592 13.12 -22.89 1.49
C ASP A 592 12.02 -23.86 2.00
N GLY A 593 11.36 -24.56 1.07
CA GLY A 593 10.26 -25.49 1.37
C GLY A 593 8.93 -24.77 1.61
N GLY A 594 8.85 -23.50 1.29
CA GLY A 594 7.68 -22.64 1.50
C GLY A 594 7.76 -21.84 2.79
N ALA A 595 7.40 -20.58 2.65
CA ALA A 595 7.42 -19.67 3.78
C ALA A 595 6.37 -20.09 4.82
N TRP A 596 6.77 -20.18 6.09
CA TRP A 596 5.91 -20.61 7.21
C TRP A 596 4.60 -19.78 7.36
N TRP A 597 4.60 -18.51 6.96
CA TRP A 597 3.39 -17.68 6.96
C TRP A 597 2.36 -18.12 5.93
N LEU A 598 2.74 -18.83 4.86
CA LEU A 598 1.80 -19.39 3.89
C LEU A 598 1.00 -20.56 4.46
N ALA A 599 1.62 -21.41 5.25
CA ALA A 599 0.90 -22.51 5.92
C ALA A 599 -0.24 -21.98 6.80
N GLU A 600 -0.06 -20.79 7.39
CA GLU A 600 -1.13 -20.09 8.12
C GLU A 600 -2.13 -19.40 7.16
N ALA A 601 -1.68 -18.91 6.01
CA ALA A 601 -2.53 -18.23 5.03
C ALA A 601 -3.63 -19.11 4.46
N PHE A 602 -3.30 -20.36 4.17
CA PHE A 602 -4.23 -21.31 3.53
C PHE A 602 -5.08 -22.13 4.50
N LYS A 603 -4.91 -21.95 5.82
CA LYS A 603 -5.74 -22.61 6.86
C LYS A 603 -7.19 -22.09 6.92
N GLY A 604 -7.87 -21.95 5.86
CA GLY A 604 -9.26 -21.44 5.85
C GLY A 604 -9.84 -21.26 4.46
N HIS A 605 -9.13 -21.75 3.47
CA HIS A 605 -9.59 -21.81 2.08
C HIS A 605 -10.00 -23.22 1.71
#